data_ad691f1d276fccc03a8206fec9acbcc1
#
_entry.id   ad691f1d276fccc03a8206fec9acbcc1
#
_cell.length_a   1.000
_cell.length_b   1.000
_cell.length_c   1.000
_cell.angle_alpha   90.00
_cell.angle_beta   90.00
_cell.angle_gamma   90.00
#
_symmetry.space_group_name_H-M   'P 1'
#
loop_
_entity.id
_entity.type
_entity.pdbx_description
1 polymer ?
#
loop_
_entity_poly.entity_id
_entity_poly.type
_entity_poly.pdbx_seq_one_letter_code
_entity_poly.pdbx_strand_id
1 'polypeptide(L)'
;MFRAGLFVFIFSLFLFFNGVSQSFQIGVFKYNGGGDWYANIETSLPNLIKYCNQNLKTTINPEQAIVDAGSSEIFNYPFVHMTGHGNVIFSNSEIENLRRYLLGGGFLHISDNYGMDAFVRIQLKKIFPELDLVELPFTHPIYHQKFNFDKGLPKIHEHDNKAPQGFGLIYKGRLICFYDFECDLGDGWESYEVHKDSPEAREKALKMGANIISYAFTNK
;
A
#
# COMPACT_ATOMS: atom_id res chain seq x y z
N MET A 1 19.04 -74.81 7.46
CA MET A 1 19.18 -73.52 8.11
C MET A 1 18.65 -72.46 7.15
N PHE A 2 17.37 -72.14 7.26
CA PHE A 2 16.75 -71.09 6.42
C PHE A 2 16.80 -69.77 7.19
N ARG A 3 17.48 -68.73 6.62
CA ARG A 3 17.44 -67.36 7.14
C ARG A 3 16.26 -66.63 6.51
N ALA A 4 15.25 -66.28 7.30
CA ALA A 4 14.15 -65.42 6.92
C ALA A 4 14.65 -63.97 6.94
N GLY A 5 14.65 -63.33 5.79
CA GLY A 5 14.91 -61.90 5.68
C GLY A 5 13.66 -61.09 5.99
N LEU A 6 13.74 -60.23 7.00
CA LEU A 6 12.67 -59.31 7.38
C LEU A 6 12.75 -58.07 6.46
N PHE A 7 11.76 -57.96 5.54
CA PHE A 7 11.57 -56.72 4.74
C PHE A 7 10.73 -55.74 5.54
N VAL A 8 11.37 -54.64 5.99
CA VAL A 8 10.66 -53.50 6.60
C VAL A 8 10.20 -52.57 5.48
N PHE A 9 8.92 -52.52 5.23
CA PHE A 9 8.30 -51.54 4.34
C PHE A 9 8.13 -50.20 5.11
N ILE A 10 9.00 -49.21 4.78
CA ILE A 10 8.80 -47.83 5.28
C ILE A 10 7.75 -47.17 4.42
N PHE A 11 6.55 -46.99 4.97
CA PHE A 11 5.46 -46.25 4.36
C PHE A 11 5.70 -44.75 4.64
N SER A 12 6.29 -44.03 3.68
CA SER A 12 6.41 -42.55 3.75
C SER A 12 5.05 -41.90 3.57
N LEU A 13 4.47 -41.45 4.68
CA LEU A 13 3.24 -40.67 4.68
C LEU A 13 3.56 -39.25 4.21
N PHE A 14 3.34 -38.96 2.93
CA PHE A 14 3.38 -37.59 2.41
C PHE A 14 2.14 -36.83 2.92
N LEU A 15 2.30 -36.06 3.98
CA LEU A 15 1.31 -35.07 4.40
C LEU A 15 1.34 -33.91 3.40
N PHE A 16 0.37 -33.88 2.48
CA PHE A 16 0.10 -32.69 1.68
C PHE A 16 -0.48 -31.63 2.61
N PHE A 17 0.34 -30.70 3.08
CA PHE A 17 -0.15 -29.46 3.65
C PHE A 17 -0.75 -28.65 2.51
N ASN A 18 -2.08 -28.71 2.37
CA ASN A 18 -2.81 -27.67 1.64
C ASN A 18 -2.65 -26.39 2.43
N GLY A 19 -1.60 -25.60 2.12
CA GLY A 19 -1.48 -24.24 2.63
C GLY A 19 -2.71 -23.46 2.17
N VAL A 20 -3.63 -23.20 3.06
CA VAL A 20 -4.67 -22.21 2.84
C VAL A 20 -3.92 -20.90 2.67
N SER A 21 -3.85 -20.38 1.45
CA SER A 21 -3.33 -19.04 1.20
C SER A 21 -4.20 -18.08 2.00
N GLN A 22 -3.65 -17.54 3.09
CA GLN A 22 -4.35 -16.56 3.90
C GLN A 22 -4.50 -15.32 3.04
N SER A 23 -5.76 -15.01 2.65
CA SER A 23 -6.05 -13.76 1.96
C SER A 23 -5.80 -12.62 2.95
N PHE A 24 -5.02 -11.61 2.55
CA PHE A 24 -4.89 -10.40 3.34
C PHE A 24 -5.92 -9.36 2.88
N GLN A 25 -6.22 -8.41 3.76
CA GLN A 25 -7.13 -7.31 3.50
C GLN A 25 -6.36 -5.99 3.53
N ILE A 26 -6.73 -5.05 2.68
CA ILE A 26 -6.19 -3.69 2.69
C ILE A 26 -7.02 -2.83 3.63
N GLY A 27 -6.35 -2.06 4.50
CA GLY A 27 -6.98 -1.07 5.35
C GLY A 27 -7.06 0.30 4.68
N VAL A 28 -8.25 0.92 4.70
CA VAL A 28 -8.44 2.36 4.48
C VAL A 28 -8.15 3.07 5.79
N PHE A 29 -7.25 4.03 5.78
CA PHE A 29 -6.80 4.71 6.96
C PHE A 29 -7.69 5.90 7.31
N LYS A 30 -8.44 5.78 8.40
CA LYS A 30 -9.27 6.85 8.93
C LYS A 30 -8.46 7.72 9.88
N TYR A 31 -8.44 9.03 9.63
CA TYR A 31 -7.72 10.02 10.41
C TYR A 31 -8.61 11.19 10.82
N ASN A 32 -8.14 11.99 11.77
CA ASN A 32 -8.80 13.20 12.24
C ASN A 32 -8.17 14.45 11.62
N GLY A 33 -8.80 15.61 11.83
CA GLY A 33 -8.29 16.91 11.38
C GLY A 33 -9.18 17.64 10.41
N GLY A 34 -10.24 17.00 9.94
CA GLY A 34 -11.21 17.58 9.01
C GLY A 34 -10.92 17.33 7.54
N GLY A 35 -9.84 16.61 7.21
CA GLY A 35 -9.65 16.09 5.87
C GLY A 35 -10.59 14.90 5.61
N ASP A 36 -10.88 14.67 4.34
CA ASP A 36 -11.84 13.67 3.89
C ASP A 36 -11.20 12.31 3.59
N TRP A 37 -10.72 11.63 4.62
CA TRP A 37 -10.13 10.29 4.53
C TRP A 37 -10.98 9.28 3.74
N TYR A 38 -12.27 9.57 3.58
CA TYR A 38 -13.24 8.76 2.85
C TYR A 38 -13.34 9.15 1.36
N ALA A 39 -12.55 10.11 0.89
CA ALA A 39 -12.44 10.36 -0.53
C ALA A 39 -12.08 9.06 -1.25
N ASN A 40 -12.67 8.84 -2.42
CA ASN A 40 -12.38 7.67 -3.27
C ASN A 40 -12.74 6.29 -2.65
N ILE A 41 -13.44 6.26 -1.51
CA ILE A 41 -13.66 5.04 -0.73
C ILE A 41 -14.49 3.99 -1.50
N GLU A 42 -15.38 4.42 -2.40
CA GLU A 42 -16.35 3.50 -3.01
C GLU A 42 -15.74 2.63 -4.10
N THR A 43 -14.85 3.17 -4.92
CA THR A 43 -14.39 2.46 -6.12
C THR A 43 -12.87 2.34 -6.26
N SER A 44 -12.09 3.24 -5.63
CA SER A 44 -10.64 3.31 -5.80
C SER A 44 -9.94 2.00 -5.40
N LEU A 45 -9.91 1.66 -4.12
CA LEU A 45 -9.28 0.42 -3.65
C LEU A 45 -9.95 -0.85 -4.18
N PRO A 46 -11.29 -0.96 -4.28
CA PRO A 46 -11.93 -2.12 -4.91
C PRO A 46 -11.43 -2.38 -6.33
N ASN A 47 -11.27 -1.34 -7.15
CA ASN A 47 -10.73 -1.47 -8.50
C ASN A 47 -9.24 -1.87 -8.49
N LEU A 48 -8.43 -1.28 -7.61
CA LEU A 48 -7.03 -1.66 -7.46
C LEU A 48 -6.87 -3.10 -7.00
N ILE A 49 -7.66 -3.54 -6.01
CA ILE A 49 -7.66 -4.93 -5.52
C ILE A 49 -8.01 -5.89 -6.65
N LYS A 50 -9.08 -5.61 -7.39
CA LYS A 50 -9.47 -6.39 -8.55
C LYS A 50 -8.35 -6.48 -9.59
N TYR A 51 -7.70 -5.35 -9.88
CA TYR A 51 -6.59 -5.29 -10.81
C TYR A 51 -5.39 -6.12 -10.35
N CYS A 52 -5.03 -6.02 -9.06
CA CYS A 52 -3.94 -6.81 -8.47
C CYS A 52 -4.24 -8.30 -8.51
N ASN A 53 -5.43 -8.73 -8.14
CA ASN A 53 -5.82 -10.14 -8.15
C ASN A 53 -5.75 -10.74 -9.56
N GLN A 54 -6.07 -9.96 -10.59
CA GLN A 54 -5.99 -10.40 -11.98
C GLN A 54 -4.55 -10.41 -12.53
N ASN A 55 -3.75 -9.38 -12.22
CA ASN A 55 -2.46 -9.15 -12.88
C ASN A 55 -1.25 -9.64 -12.08
N LEU A 56 -1.33 -9.67 -10.74
CA LEU A 56 -0.28 -10.16 -9.85
C LEU A 56 -0.54 -11.58 -9.34
N LYS A 57 -1.70 -12.16 -9.66
CA LYS A 57 -2.16 -13.45 -9.14
C LYS A 57 -2.21 -13.47 -7.61
N THR A 58 -2.61 -12.35 -7.00
CA THR A 58 -2.83 -12.24 -5.57
C THR A 58 -4.22 -12.75 -5.18
N THR A 59 -4.42 -12.97 -3.87
CA THR A 59 -5.71 -13.33 -3.27
C THR A 59 -6.09 -12.29 -2.21
N ILE A 60 -6.00 -11.00 -2.58
CA ILE A 60 -6.41 -9.91 -1.70
C ILE A 60 -7.93 -9.97 -1.53
N ASN A 61 -8.42 -9.82 -0.29
CA ASN A 61 -9.85 -9.73 -0.01
C ASN A 61 -10.45 -8.58 -0.83
N PRO A 62 -11.52 -8.80 -1.59
CA PRO A 62 -12.15 -7.75 -2.40
C PRO A 62 -12.74 -6.61 -1.57
N GLU A 63 -13.05 -6.87 -0.29
CA GLU A 63 -13.56 -5.86 0.63
C GLU A 63 -12.41 -5.20 1.37
N GLN A 64 -12.36 -3.87 1.32
CA GLN A 64 -11.44 -3.07 2.12
C GLN A 64 -11.97 -2.94 3.56
N ALA A 65 -11.06 -2.81 4.52
CA ALA A 65 -11.42 -2.49 5.90
C ALA A 65 -11.22 -0.99 6.17
N ILE A 66 -11.95 -0.43 7.13
CA ILE A 66 -11.69 0.91 7.63
C ILE A 66 -10.98 0.75 8.97
N VAL A 67 -9.84 1.41 9.14
CA VAL A 67 -9.03 1.30 10.35
C VAL A 67 -8.63 2.67 10.87
N ASP A 68 -8.89 2.92 12.16
CA ASP A 68 -8.45 4.15 12.84
C ASP A 68 -6.95 4.07 13.22
N ALA A 69 -6.27 5.20 13.16
CA ALA A 69 -4.86 5.36 13.53
C ALA A 69 -4.52 4.83 14.92
N GLY A 70 -5.41 5.02 15.88
CA GLY A 70 -5.23 4.61 17.28
C GLY A 70 -5.68 3.19 17.59
N SER A 71 -6.31 2.49 16.66
CA SER A 71 -6.80 1.13 16.88
C SER A 71 -5.67 0.09 16.82
N SER A 72 -5.72 -0.90 17.73
CA SER A 72 -4.86 -2.08 17.63
C SER A 72 -5.16 -2.95 16.42
N GLU A 73 -6.33 -2.80 15.81
CA GLU A 73 -6.71 -3.56 14.61
C GLU A 73 -5.83 -3.25 13.40
N ILE A 74 -5.16 -2.08 13.37
CA ILE A 74 -4.24 -1.72 12.28
C ILE A 74 -3.16 -2.80 12.04
N PHE A 75 -2.77 -3.53 13.09
CA PHE A 75 -1.76 -4.61 12.99
C PHE A 75 -2.25 -5.85 12.23
N ASN A 76 -3.55 -5.96 11.96
CA ASN A 76 -4.13 -7.01 11.13
C ASN A 76 -3.99 -6.72 9.63
N TYR A 77 -3.65 -5.47 9.26
CA TYR A 77 -3.59 -5.01 7.87
C TYR A 77 -2.13 -4.73 7.49
N PRO A 78 -1.45 -5.62 6.76
CA PRO A 78 -0.04 -5.42 6.38
C PRO A 78 0.19 -4.22 5.46
N PHE A 79 -0.88 -3.74 4.80
CA PHE A 79 -0.90 -2.58 3.93
C PHE A 79 -2.10 -1.69 4.27
N VAL A 80 -1.83 -0.42 4.51
CA VAL A 80 -2.85 0.58 4.81
C VAL A 80 -2.72 1.73 3.81
N HIS A 81 -3.85 2.13 3.24
CA HIS A 81 -3.96 3.23 2.28
C HIS A 81 -4.61 4.44 2.93
N MET A 82 -3.98 5.59 2.77
CA MET A 82 -4.44 6.90 3.23
C MET A 82 -4.59 7.82 2.03
N THR A 83 -5.70 8.52 1.95
CA THR A 83 -5.99 9.51 0.92
C THR A 83 -6.84 10.64 1.48
N GLY A 84 -7.06 11.69 0.71
CA GLY A 84 -7.98 12.77 0.99
C GLY A 84 -7.44 14.15 0.68
N HIS A 85 -8.23 15.17 1.00
CA HIS A 85 -7.89 16.58 0.90
C HIS A 85 -7.75 17.19 2.30
N GLY A 86 -6.91 18.22 2.41
CA GLY A 86 -6.86 19.07 3.60
C GLY A 86 -6.17 18.47 4.81
N ASN A 87 -6.66 18.83 5.99
CA ASN A 87 -5.91 18.69 7.22
C ASN A 87 -5.91 17.27 7.80
N VAL A 88 -4.75 16.87 8.27
CA VAL A 88 -4.51 15.59 8.97
C VAL A 88 -3.96 15.90 10.36
N ILE A 89 -4.56 15.31 11.38
CA ILE A 89 -4.11 15.44 12.78
C ILE A 89 -4.07 14.08 13.43
N PHE A 90 -2.94 13.76 14.06
CA PHE A 90 -2.79 12.60 14.95
C PHE A 90 -2.57 13.04 16.38
N SER A 91 -3.28 12.41 17.31
CA SER A 91 -2.98 12.48 18.73
C SER A 91 -1.66 11.76 19.08
N ASN A 92 -1.11 12.00 20.26
CA ASN A 92 0.12 11.32 20.68
C ASN A 92 -0.03 9.80 20.69
N SER A 93 -1.18 9.27 21.09
CA SER A 93 -1.43 7.83 21.10
C SER A 93 -1.51 7.25 19.66
N GLU A 94 -2.08 7.98 18.73
CA GLU A 94 -2.10 7.58 17.30
C GLU A 94 -0.69 7.61 16.69
N ILE A 95 0.11 8.63 17.02
CA ILE A 95 1.51 8.72 16.61
C ILE A 95 2.31 7.49 17.08
N GLU A 96 2.19 7.15 18.37
CA GLU A 96 2.87 5.98 18.95
C GLU A 96 2.41 4.67 18.30
N ASN A 97 1.10 4.52 18.09
CA ASN A 97 0.53 3.32 17.47
C ASN A 97 0.98 3.15 16.02
N LEU A 98 0.95 4.22 15.22
CA LEU A 98 1.43 4.25 13.84
C LEU A 98 2.92 3.93 13.76
N ARG A 99 3.73 4.53 14.63
CA ARG A 99 5.15 4.21 14.72
C ARG A 99 5.37 2.72 14.97
N ARG A 100 4.67 2.13 15.94
CA ARG A 100 4.76 0.69 16.23
C ARG A 100 4.33 -0.16 15.05
N TYR A 101 3.23 0.20 14.39
CA TYR A 101 2.73 -0.48 13.19
C TYR A 101 3.79 -0.50 12.08
N LEU A 102 4.34 0.65 11.74
CA LEU A 102 5.32 0.78 10.65
C LEU A 102 6.64 0.07 10.99
N LEU A 103 7.11 0.16 12.24
CA LEU A 103 8.30 -0.55 12.68
C LEU A 103 8.08 -2.07 12.78
N GLY A 104 6.86 -2.50 13.05
CA GLY A 104 6.45 -3.91 13.17
C GLY A 104 6.26 -4.63 11.84
N GLY A 105 6.48 -3.96 10.70
CA GLY A 105 6.37 -4.58 9.37
C GLY A 105 5.21 -4.05 8.52
N GLY A 106 4.36 -3.19 9.06
CA GLY A 106 3.31 -2.52 8.32
C GLY A 106 3.85 -1.60 7.22
N PHE A 107 3.04 -1.34 6.22
CA PHE A 107 3.33 -0.42 5.13
C PHE A 107 2.20 0.60 4.99
N LEU A 108 2.55 1.89 4.94
CA LEU A 108 1.60 2.98 4.72
C LEU A 108 1.81 3.54 3.31
N HIS A 109 0.75 3.53 2.52
CA HIS A 109 0.67 4.28 1.28
C HIS A 109 -0.18 5.53 1.48
N ILE A 110 0.32 6.69 1.06
CA ILE A 110 -0.39 7.96 1.12
C ILE A 110 -0.52 8.48 -0.31
N SER A 111 -1.75 8.80 -0.72
CA SER A 111 -2.05 9.45 -1.98
C SER A 111 -2.66 10.82 -1.70
N ASP A 112 -1.98 11.89 -2.09
CA ASP A 112 -2.48 13.26 -1.95
C ASP A 112 -3.47 13.58 -3.08
N ASN A 113 -4.72 13.78 -2.72
CA ASN A 113 -5.75 14.24 -3.65
C ASN A 113 -5.78 15.77 -3.77
N TYR A 114 -4.65 16.42 -3.52
CA TYR A 114 -4.45 17.85 -3.49
C TYR A 114 -4.80 18.53 -2.16
N GLY A 115 -3.80 19.22 -1.61
CA GLY A 115 -3.95 20.04 -0.40
C GLY A 115 -3.68 19.30 0.93
N MET A 116 -3.33 18.05 0.93
CA MET A 116 -2.93 17.30 2.12
C MET A 116 -1.45 17.52 2.47
N ASP A 117 -0.60 17.83 1.51
CA ASP A 117 0.87 17.83 1.62
C ASP A 117 1.38 18.63 2.83
N ALA A 118 0.92 19.86 3.01
CA ALA A 118 1.37 20.71 4.11
C ALA A 118 1.10 20.11 5.50
N PHE A 119 0.06 19.29 5.61
CA PHE A 119 -0.35 18.68 6.88
C PHE A 119 0.29 17.32 7.09
N VAL A 120 0.28 16.46 6.07
CA VAL A 120 0.79 15.10 6.19
C VAL A 120 2.28 15.06 6.48
N ARG A 121 3.08 15.96 5.88
CA ARG A 121 4.52 16.06 6.17
C ARG A 121 4.81 16.36 7.62
N ILE A 122 4.03 17.25 8.25
CA ILE A 122 4.13 17.57 9.67
C ILE A 122 3.83 16.33 10.52
N GLN A 123 2.78 15.58 10.18
CA GLN A 123 2.41 14.39 10.95
C GLN A 123 3.43 13.26 10.78
N LEU A 124 3.93 13.02 9.58
CA LEU A 124 4.99 12.04 9.35
C LEU A 124 6.26 12.39 10.16
N LYS A 125 6.64 13.66 10.24
CA LYS A 125 7.78 14.12 11.06
C LYS A 125 7.55 13.95 12.56
N LYS A 126 6.30 14.01 13.04
CA LYS A 126 5.96 13.69 14.43
C LYS A 126 6.08 12.19 14.72
N ILE A 127 5.67 11.33 13.77
CA ILE A 127 5.78 9.88 13.92
C ILE A 127 7.25 9.44 13.92
N PHE A 128 8.07 10.03 13.05
CA PHE A 128 9.50 9.74 12.89
C PHE A 128 10.34 11.03 12.90
N PRO A 129 10.59 11.63 14.09
CA PRO A 129 11.40 12.84 14.18
C PRO A 129 12.82 12.67 13.63
N GLU A 130 13.33 11.44 13.66
CA GLU A 130 14.68 11.08 13.21
C GLU A 130 14.80 10.79 11.71
N LEU A 131 13.66 10.66 10.99
CA LEU A 131 13.66 10.37 9.56
C LEU A 131 13.25 11.60 8.75
N ASP A 132 13.79 11.71 7.55
CA ASP A 132 13.32 12.65 6.55
C ASP A 132 12.49 11.93 5.49
N LEU A 133 11.46 12.60 5.00
CA LEU A 133 10.71 12.17 3.83
C LEU A 133 11.56 12.51 2.59
N VAL A 134 12.07 11.48 1.92
CA VAL A 134 13.02 11.63 0.81
C VAL A 134 12.35 11.32 -0.53
N GLU A 135 12.63 12.11 -1.55
CA GLU A 135 12.18 11.79 -2.91
C GLU A 135 12.91 10.54 -3.41
N LEU A 136 12.16 9.57 -3.89
CA LEU A 136 12.71 8.31 -4.40
C LEU A 136 13.19 8.50 -5.85
N PRO A 137 14.42 8.11 -6.17
CA PRO A 137 14.92 8.19 -7.55
C PRO A 137 14.11 7.27 -8.45
N PHE A 138 13.97 7.59 -9.72
CA PHE A 138 13.20 6.79 -10.67
C PHE A 138 13.72 5.35 -10.84
N THR A 139 14.97 5.09 -10.43
CA THR A 139 15.55 3.74 -10.38
C THR A 139 15.13 2.94 -9.15
N HIS A 140 14.36 3.53 -8.21
CA HIS A 140 13.92 2.82 -7.00
C HIS A 140 13.04 1.63 -7.37
N PRO A 141 13.21 0.45 -6.73
CA PRO A 141 12.49 -0.78 -7.08
C PRO A 141 10.96 -0.67 -7.05
N ILE A 142 10.37 0.28 -6.31
CA ILE A 142 8.92 0.49 -6.28
C ILE A 142 8.34 0.84 -7.66
N TYR A 143 9.15 1.48 -8.51
CA TYR A 143 8.76 1.82 -9.88
C TYR A 143 8.94 0.67 -10.88
N HIS A 144 9.58 -0.44 -10.47
CA HIS A 144 10.00 -1.54 -11.35
C HIS A 144 9.63 -2.92 -10.81
N GLN A 145 8.45 -3.08 -10.23
CA GLN A 145 7.99 -4.38 -9.75
C GLN A 145 7.46 -5.24 -10.93
N LYS A 146 6.20 -5.17 -11.19
CA LYS A 146 5.55 -5.86 -12.33
C LYS A 146 5.58 -5.02 -13.60
N PHE A 147 5.50 -3.71 -13.45
CA PHE A 147 5.45 -2.73 -14.54
C PHE A 147 6.60 -1.73 -14.41
N ASN A 148 7.11 -1.23 -15.54
CA ASN A 148 8.20 -0.27 -15.57
C ASN A 148 7.68 1.17 -15.67
N PHE A 149 8.16 2.00 -14.75
CA PHE A 149 7.90 3.44 -14.70
C PHE A 149 9.24 4.19 -14.69
N ASP A 150 9.97 4.17 -15.81
CA ASP A 150 11.31 4.75 -15.96
C ASP A 150 11.37 6.27 -15.73
N LYS A 151 10.22 6.92 -15.73
CA LYS A 151 10.08 8.37 -15.49
C LYS A 151 9.36 8.68 -14.17
N GLY A 152 9.25 7.69 -13.27
CA GLY A 152 8.55 7.84 -12.00
C GLY A 152 7.03 7.74 -12.12
N LEU A 153 6.32 8.42 -11.20
CA LEU A 153 4.86 8.36 -11.10
C LEU A 153 4.15 8.90 -12.35
N PRO A 154 3.03 8.31 -12.75
CA PRO A 154 2.15 8.93 -13.74
C PRO A 154 1.42 10.13 -13.11
N LYS A 155 1.24 11.20 -13.88
CA LYS A 155 0.36 12.31 -13.53
C LYS A 155 -1.05 11.96 -14.01
N ILE A 156 -2.03 11.97 -13.11
CA ILE A 156 -3.44 11.69 -13.44
C ILE A 156 -4.19 13.01 -13.59
N HIS A 157 -4.15 13.88 -12.57
CA HIS A 157 -4.76 15.20 -12.63
C HIS A 157 -3.72 16.31 -12.54
N GLU A 158 -4.05 17.47 -13.10
CA GLU A 158 -3.23 18.67 -13.03
C GLU A 158 -3.81 19.66 -12.02
N HIS A 159 -2.99 20.09 -11.06
CA HIS A 159 -3.36 21.12 -10.09
C HIS A 159 -2.46 22.33 -10.20
N ASP A 160 -1.18 22.21 -9.82
CA ASP A 160 -0.22 23.32 -9.71
C ASP A 160 0.83 23.33 -10.82
N ASN A 161 0.64 22.57 -11.90
CA ASN A 161 1.62 22.38 -12.97
C ASN A 161 2.98 21.82 -12.47
N LYS A 162 2.99 21.14 -11.33
CA LYS A 162 4.18 20.46 -10.80
C LYS A 162 4.27 19.04 -11.32
N ALA A 163 5.50 18.54 -11.42
CA ALA A 163 5.72 17.14 -11.77
C ALA A 163 5.28 16.22 -10.63
N PRO A 164 4.78 15.02 -10.94
CA PRO A 164 4.48 14.02 -9.92
C PRO A 164 5.75 13.54 -9.24
N GLN A 165 5.72 13.42 -7.91
CA GLN A 165 6.87 13.02 -7.10
C GLN A 165 6.48 11.89 -6.14
N GLY A 166 7.34 10.88 -6.02
CA GLY A 166 7.18 9.82 -5.04
C GLY A 166 8.17 9.99 -3.90
N PHE A 167 7.66 10.11 -2.69
CA PHE A 167 8.46 10.25 -1.48
C PHE A 167 8.41 8.97 -0.63
N GLY A 168 9.46 8.75 0.15
CA GLY A 168 9.53 7.60 1.05
C GLY A 168 10.06 7.95 2.44
N LEU A 169 9.52 7.28 3.46
CA LEU A 169 10.19 7.12 4.74
C LEU A 169 10.95 5.80 4.74
N ILE A 170 12.27 5.87 4.96
CA ILE A 170 13.16 4.71 4.94
C ILE A 170 13.71 4.48 6.34
N TYR A 171 13.38 3.35 6.94
CA TYR A 171 13.89 2.94 8.24
C TYR A 171 14.77 1.69 8.11
N LYS A 172 16.04 1.80 8.47
CA LYS A 172 17.04 0.70 8.39
C LYS A 172 17.04 0.00 7.03
N GLY A 173 16.96 0.79 5.95
CA GLY A 173 16.95 0.29 4.57
C GLY A 173 15.59 -0.20 4.05
N ARG A 174 14.55 -0.28 4.88
CA ARG A 174 13.19 -0.64 4.47
C ARG A 174 12.36 0.61 4.23
N LEU A 175 11.73 0.72 3.07
CA LEU A 175 10.69 1.71 2.81
C LEU A 175 9.45 1.32 3.61
N ILE A 176 9.07 2.16 4.57
CA ILE A 176 7.95 1.92 5.49
C ILE A 176 6.70 2.73 5.13
N CYS A 177 6.89 3.83 4.42
CA CYS A 177 5.82 4.67 3.91
C CYS A 177 6.18 5.14 2.51
N PHE A 178 5.24 5.06 1.59
CA PHE A 178 5.32 5.66 0.26
C PHE A 178 4.24 6.72 0.11
N TYR A 179 4.64 7.92 -0.30
CA TYR A 179 3.76 9.05 -0.47
C TYR A 179 3.84 9.54 -1.92
N ASP A 180 2.75 9.45 -2.64
CA ASP A 180 2.62 10.04 -3.96
C ASP A 180 2.04 11.45 -3.85
N PHE A 181 2.75 12.39 -4.45
CA PHE A 181 2.45 13.82 -4.42
C PHE A 181 2.30 14.34 -5.85
N GLU A 182 1.31 15.21 -6.06
CA GLU A 182 1.02 15.83 -7.37
C GLU A 182 0.71 14.82 -8.48
N CYS A 183 0.13 13.67 -8.15
CA CYS A 183 -0.19 12.68 -9.17
C CYS A 183 -1.60 12.09 -9.13
N ASP A 184 -2.29 12.14 -8.00
CA ASP A 184 -3.67 11.65 -7.80
C ASP A 184 -3.87 10.19 -8.19
N LEU A 185 -2.99 9.31 -7.71
CA LEU A 185 -3.11 7.88 -8.02
C LEU A 185 -4.44 7.29 -7.55
N GLY A 186 -4.91 7.71 -6.37
CA GLY A 186 -6.17 7.26 -5.79
C GLY A 186 -7.36 7.54 -6.71
N ASP A 187 -7.41 8.71 -7.29
CA ASP A 187 -8.44 9.12 -8.26
C ASP A 187 -8.36 8.28 -9.53
N GLY A 188 -7.13 8.06 -10.04
CA GLY A 188 -6.91 7.23 -11.21
C GLY A 188 -7.33 5.76 -11.04
N TRP A 189 -7.52 5.28 -9.82
CA TRP A 189 -8.05 3.93 -9.57
C TRP A 189 -9.58 3.90 -9.59
N GLU A 190 -10.25 5.06 -9.45
CA GLU A 190 -11.70 5.12 -9.42
C GLU A 190 -12.35 4.69 -10.73
N SER A 191 -13.65 4.44 -10.65
CA SER A 191 -14.46 4.13 -11.83
C SER A 191 -14.55 5.34 -12.76
N TYR A 192 -14.67 5.09 -14.07
CA TYR A 192 -14.72 6.15 -15.09
C TYR A 192 -15.76 7.23 -14.82
N GLU A 193 -16.90 6.84 -14.22
CA GLU A 193 -18.03 7.71 -13.94
C GLU A 193 -17.70 8.83 -12.96
N VAL A 194 -16.63 8.66 -12.14
CA VAL A 194 -16.26 9.66 -11.12
C VAL A 194 -15.51 10.83 -11.76
N HIS A 195 -14.35 10.61 -12.34
CA HIS A 195 -13.48 11.66 -12.86
C HIS A 195 -13.47 11.78 -14.39
N LYS A 196 -14.05 10.83 -15.10
CA LYS A 196 -14.03 10.76 -16.58
C LYS A 196 -12.63 10.59 -17.16
N ASP A 197 -11.70 10.07 -16.37
CA ASP A 197 -10.33 9.81 -16.80
C ASP A 197 -10.26 8.85 -17.98
N SER A 198 -9.31 9.10 -18.86
CA SER A 198 -9.11 8.22 -20.01
C SER A 198 -8.76 6.79 -19.57
N PRO A 199 -9.11 5.77 -20.35
CA PRO A 199 -8.71 4.40 -20.05
C PRO A 199 -7.19 4.24 -19.88
N GLU A 200 -6.40 5.01 -20.63
CA GLU A 200 -4.94 5.00 -20.56
C GLU A 200 -4.41 5.59 -19.26
N ALA A 201 -5.00 6.69 -18.75
CA ALA A 201 -4.63 7.31 -17.48
C ALA A 201 -4.95 6.35 -16.32
N ARG A 202 -6.17 5.81 -16.30
CA ARG A 202 -6.61 4.85 -15.31
C ARG A 202 -5.74 3.58 -15.31
N GLU A 203 -5.41 3.05 -16.48
CA GLU A 203 -4.54 1.86 -16.57
C GLU A 203 -3.14 2.16 -16.01
N LYS A 204 -2.57 3.33 -16.28
CA LYS A 204 -1.28 3.74 -15.71
C LYS A 204 -1.35 3.83 -14.19
N ALA A 205 -2.40 4.44 -13.64
CA ALA A 205 -2.60 4.53 -12.19
C ALA A 205 -2.73 3.14 -11.56
N LEU A 206 -3.55 2.24 -12.12
CA LEU A 206 -3.71 0.86 -11.64
C LEU A 206 -2.40 0.05 -11.71
N LYS A 207 -1.62 0.21 -12.78
CA LYS A 207 -0.29 -0.41 -12.91
C LYS A 207 0.67 0.07 -11.82
N MET A 208 0.68 1.38 -11.53
CA MET A 208 1.53 1.91 -10.46
C MET A 208 1.04 1.46 -9.08
N GLY A 209 -0.27 1.46 -8.83
CA GLY A 209 -0.85 0.89 -7.61
C GLY A 209 -0.47 -0.58 -7.41
N ALA A 210 -0.51 -1.38 -8.48
CA ALA A 210 -0.06 -2.78 -8.44
C ALA A 210 1.43 -2.92 -8.11
N ASN A 211 2.29 -2.02 -8.61
CA ASN A 211 3.69 -1.98 -8.22
C ASN A 211 3.86 -1.65 -6.72
N ILE A 212 3.12 -0.68 -6.20
CA ILE A 212 3.16 -0.31 -4.78
C ILE A 212 2.76 -1.51 -3.91
N ILE A 213 1.66 -2.17 -4.23
CA ILE A 213 1.20 -3.40 -3.53
C ILE A 213 2.28 -4.49 -3.62
N SER A 214 2.79 -4.78 -4.82
CA SER A 214 3.83 -5.80 -5.00
C SER A 214 5.06 -5.48 -4.14
N TYR A 215 5.53 -4.23 -4.18
CA TYR A 215 6.69 -3.79 -3.41
C TYR A 215 6.50 -3.98 -1.91
N ALA A 216 5.35 -3.57 -1.38
CA ALA A 216 5.04 -3.66 0.05
C ALA A 216 5.13 -5.11 0.60
N PHE A 217 4.85 -6.11 -0.23
CA PHE A 217 4.88 -7.52 0.17
C PHE A 217 6.16 -8.26 -0.16
N THR A 218 6.95 -7.79 -1.12
CA THR A 218 8.17 -8.49 -1.58
C THR A 218 9.47 -7.91 -1.03
N ASN A 219 9.48 -6.63 -0.62
CA ASN A 219 10.67 -5.92 -0.15
C ASN A 219 10.58 -5.64 1.36
N LYS A 220 10.66 -6.70 2.17
CA LYS A 220 10.61 -6.66 3.64
C LYS A 220 11.99 -6.52 4.27
#